data_985697a6e3a8f180648a65d597e49500
#
_entry.id   985697a6e3a8f180648a65d597e49500
#
_cell.length_a   1.000
_cell.length_b   1.000
_cell.length_c   1.000
_cell.angle_alpha   90.00
_cell.angle_beta   90.00
_cell.angle_gamma   90.00
#
_symmetry.space_group_name_H-M   'P 1'
#
loop_
_entity.id
_entity.type
_entity.pdbx_description
1 polymer ?
#
loop_
_entity_poly.entity_id
_entity_poly.type
_entity_poly.pdbx_seq_one_letter_code
_entity_poly.pdbx_strand_id
1 'polypeptide(L)'
;TTTADRREKGSGGITRLANGKYRAFVETTPDPGDGSRRRVSATGRTKSEALRKARDKALRPDMGMTPGGNATVAEWMDHWVDEVIEPRRAPNTTKSYRTRIRMDITPVIGAVPLDRLRPSHVRMVENRILRGDGRTGTDPRSAATARLTHSILKTALGDTMAEGLIDRNPAALIVVPETEPVEIAILTTGQAARLIALEPDTKWRLIWRLLFITG
;
A
#
# COMPACT_ATOMS: atom_id res chain seq x y z
N THR A 1 -19.13 -55.63 -0.37
CA THR A 1 -19.18 -54.59 0.71
C THR A 1 -17.95 -53.70 0.56
N THR A 2 -18.11 -52.58 -0.14
CA THR A 2 -17.02 -51.60 -0.40
C THR A 2 -16.88 -50.70 0.82
N THR A 3 -15.83 -50.89 1.58
CA THR A 3 -15.47 -50.05 2.72
C THR A 3 -15.08 -48.67 2.19
N ALA A 4 -15.91 -47.67 2.37
CA ALA A 4 -15.59 -46.27 2.11
C ALA A 4 -14.50 -45.83 3.10
N ASP A 5 -13.29 -45.63 2.58
CA ASP A 5 -12.14 -45.11 3.30
C ASP A 5 -12.50 -43.71 3.87
N ARG A 6 -12.68 -43.66 5.19
CA ARG A 6 -13.10 -42.46 5.92
C ARG A 6 -11.91 -41.51 6.00
N ARG A 7 -11.90 -40.51 5.14
CA ARG A 7 -10.85 -39.47 5.08
C ARG A 7 -10.62 -38.87 6.46
N GLU A 8 -9.35 -38.77 6.85
CA GLU A 8 -8.93 -38.10 8.10
C GLU A 8 -9.47 -36.66 8.16
N LYS A 9 -10.02 -36.28 9.31
CA LYS A 9 -10.47 -34.91 9.59
C LYS A 9 -9.29 -33.95 9.45
N GLY A 10 -9.35 -33.02 8.49
CA GLY A 10 -8.28 -32.04 8.22
C GLY A 10 -7.54 -32.24 6.89
N SER A 11 -7.73 -33.34 6.18
CA SER A 11 -7.00 -33.68 4.95
C SER A 11 -7.50 -32.97 3.68
N GLY A 12 -8.06 -31.79 3.74
CA GLY A 12 -8.42 -30.95 2.59
C GLY A 12 -9.12 -31.68 1.43
N GLY A 13 -10.10 -31.07 0.78
CA GLY A 13 -10.77 -31.60 -0.42
C GLY A 13 -10.03 -31.22 -1.70
N ILE A 14 -9.95 -32.15 -2.69
CA ILE A 14 -9.44 -31.83 -4.03
C ILE A 14 -10.56 -32.08 -5.04
N THR A 15 -10.85 -31.11 -5.88
CA THR A 15 -11.84 -31.21 -6.96
C THR A 15 -11.19 -30.92 -8.31
N ARG A 16 -11.53 -31.69 -9.34
CA ARG A 16 -11.11 -31.42 -10.72
C ARG A 16 -12.08 -30.42 -11.35
N LEU A 17 -11.57 -29.34 -11.90
CA LEU A 17 -12.33 -28.29 -12.58
C LEU A 17 -12.57 -28.69 -14.05
N ALA A 18 -13.60 -28.12 -14.69
CA ALA A 18 -13.93 -28.35 -16.09
C ALA A 18 -12.80 -28.01 -17.06
N ASN A 19 -11.89 -27.08 -16.68
CA ASN A 19 -10.70 -26.69 -17.44
C ASN A 19 -9.49 -27.65 -17.26
N GLY A 20 -9.70 -28.82 -16.66
CA GLY A 20 -8.66 -29.83 -16.44
C GLY A 20 -7.72 -29.55 -15.25
N LYS A 21 -7.82 -28.40 -14.61
CA LYS A 21 -7.03 -28.05 -13.40
C LYS A 21 -7.65 -28.67 -12.15
N TYR A 22 -6.87 -28.72 -11.06
CA TYR A 22 -7.31 -29.20 -9.76
C TYR A 22 -7.45 -28.02 -8.80
N ARG A 23 -8.53 -28.01 -8.00
CA ARG A 23 -8.72 -27.08 -6.89
C ARG A 23 -8.63 -27.87 -5.58
N ALA A 24 -7.70 -27.49 -4.72
CA ALA A 24 -7.56 -28.05 -3.37
C ALA A 24 -8.10 -27.07 -2.34
N PHE A 25 -8.67 -27.62 -1.26
CA PHE A 25 -9.18 -26.87 -0.10
C PHE A 25 -8.45 -27.36 1.14
N VAL A 26 -8.00 -26.43 1.98
CA VAL A 26 -7.36 -26.72 3.28
C VAL A 26 -8.02 -25.84 4.33
N GLU A 27 -8.27 -26.38 5.51
CA GLU A 27 -8.75 -25.58 6.64
C GLU A 27 -7.56 -24.89 7.31
N THR A 28 -7.75 -23.62 7.70
CA THR A 28 -6.75 -22.85 8.44
C THR A 28 -6.71 -23.30 9.91
N THR A 29 -5.64 -22.94 10.62
CA THR A 29 -5.60 -22.99 12.08
C THR A 29 -6.78 -22.18 12.64
N PRO A 30 -7.42 -22.62 13.72
CA PRO A 30 -8.48 -21.83 14.37
C PRO A 30 -7.97 -20.43 14.72
N ASP A 31 -8.81 -19.43 14.48
CA ASP A 31 -8.52 -18.07 14.89
C ASP A 31 -8.41 -18.02 16.43
N PRO A 32 -7.33 -17.49 17.01
CA PRO A 32 -7.18 -17.44 18.47
C PRO A 32 -8.19 -16.50 19.16
N GLY A 33 -8.83 -15.57 18.40
CA GLY A 33 -9.82 -14.63 18.93
C GLY A 33 -11.22 -15.21 19.06
N ASP A 34 -11.71 -15.90 18.00
CA ASP A 34 -13.10 -16.40 17.94
C ASP A 34 -13.21 -17.92 17.74
N GLY A 35 -12.07 -18.63 17.60
CA GLY A 35 -12.03 -20.09 17.37
C GLY A 35 -12.56 -20.52 15.99
N SER A 36 -12.87 -19.59 15.09
CA SER A 36 -13.39 -19.88 13.76
C SER A 36 -12.33 -20.54 12.88
N ARG A 37 -12.74 -21.50 12.04
CA ARG A 37 -11.88 -22.13 11.03
C ARG A 37 -12.32 -21.70 9.65
N ARG A 38 -11.42 -21.07 8.93
CA ARG A 38 -11.67 -20.68 7.55
C ARG A 38 -11.14 -21.74 6.59
N ARG A 39 -11.76 -21.84 5.42
CA ARG A 39 -11.34 -22.75 4.37
C ARG A 39 -10.68 -21.97 3.26
N VAL A 40 -9.41 -22.29 2.99
CA VAL A 40 -8.60 -21.67 1.93
C VAL A 40 -8.53 -22.61 0.73
N SER A 41 -8.61 -22.06 -0.49
CA SER A 41 -8.50 -22.85 -1.71
C SER A 41 -7.39 -22.32 -2.62
N ALA A 42 -6.76 -23.25 -3.37
CA ALA A 42 -5.84 -22.91 -4.44
C ALA A 42 -6.01 -23.83 -5.64
N THR A 43 -5.60 -23.35 -6.82
CA THR A 43 -5.71 -24.09 -8.07
C THR A 43 -4.31 -24.43 -8.59
N GLY A 44 -4.14 -25.66 -9.11
CA GLY A 44 -2.89 -26.13 -9.70
C GLY A 44 -3.14 -26.98 -10.93
N ARG A 45 -2.09 -27.26 -11.71
CA ARG A 45 -2.15 -28.17 -12.86
C ARG A 45 -2.21 -29.63 -12.41
N THR A 46 -1.62 -29.93 -11.24
CA THR A 46 -1.64 -31.25 -10.62
C THR A 46 -2.29 -31.19 -9.23
N LYS A 47 -2.73 -32.35 -8.72
CA LYS A 47 -3.30 -32.48 -7.37
C LYS A 47 -2.32 -32.02 -6.29
N SER A 48 -1.06 -32.46 -6.38
CA SER A 48 0.00 -32.09 -5.44
C SER A 48 0.35 -30.60 -5.47
N GLU A 49 0.38 -29.98 -6.65
CA GLU A 49 0.60 -28.54 -6.80
C GLU A 49 -0.55 -27.73 -6.16
N ALA A 50 -1.80 -28.11 -6.44
CA ALA A 50 -2.96 -27.45 -5.87
C ALA A 50 -2.97 -27.55 -4.33
N LEU A 51 -2.64 -28.73 -3.80
CA LEU A 51 -2.60 -28.98 -2.36
C LEU A 51 -1.47 -28.20 -1.69
N ARG A 52 -0.26 -28.20 -2.27
CA ARG A 52 0.86 -27.40 -1.77
C ARG A 52 0.52 -25.93 -1.70
N LYS A 53 0.01 -25.37 -2.80
CA LYS A 53 -0.42 -23.96 -2.85
C LYS A 53 -1.52 -23.64 -1.84
N ALA A 54 -2.46 -24.54 -1.60
CA ALA A 54 -3.51 -24.35 -0.61
C ALA A 54 -2.95 -24.39 0.83
N ARG A 55 -1.98 -25.28 1.11
CA ARG A 55 -1.29 -25.34 2.40
C ARG A 55 -0.44 -24.10 2.65
N ASP A 56 0.37 -23.67 1.67
CA ASP A 56 1.18 -22.45 1.75
C ASP A 56 0.29 -21.23 2.05
N LYS A 57 -0.89 -21.19 1.42
CA LYS A 57 -1.88 -20.14 1.66
C LYS A 57 -2.53 -20.23 3.05
N ALA A 58 -2.78 -21.43 3.55
CA ALA A 58 -3.37 -21.64 4.88
C ALA A 58 -2.40 -21.33 6.03
N LEU A 59 -1.08 -21.36 5.78
CA LEU A 59 -0.04 -21.02 6.75
C LEU A 59 0.24 -19.51 6.81
N ARG A 60 -0.28 -18.72 5.84
CA ARG A 60 -0.14 -17.26 5.88
C ARG A 60 -1.07 -16.68 6.94
N PRO A 61 -0.62 -15.69 7.72
CA PRO A 61 -1.47 -15.00 8.68
C PRO A 61 -2.75 -14.49 8.00
N ASP A 62 -3.89 -14.81 8.59
CA ASP A 62 -5.17 -14.30 8.11
C ASP A 62 -5.36 -12.90 8.70
N MET A 63 -5.16 -11.88 7.90
CA MET A 63 -5.29 -10.46 8.30
C MET A 63 -6.75 -10.00 8.41
N GLY A 64 -7.71 -10.94 8.43
CA GLY A 64 -9.13 -10.56 8.41
C GLY A 64 -9.59 -9.89 7.10
N MET A 65 -8.67 -9.71 6.16
CA MET A 65 -8.90 -9.06 4.88
C MET A 65 -9.29 -10.10 3.83
N THR A 66 -10.52 -10.14 3.47
CA THR A 66 -11.18 -10.92 2.42
C THR A 66 -11.08 -12.45 2.52
N PRO A 67 -12.19 -13.18 2.56
CA PRO A 67 -12.20 -14.64 2.48
C PRO A 67 -11.61 -15.09 1.12
N GLY A 68 -10.38 -15.57 1.13
CA GLY A 68 -9.74 -16.08 -0.08
C GLY A 68 -8.34 -15.53 -0.38
N GLY A 69 -7.84 -14.56 0.38
CA GLY A 69 -6.46 -14.06 0.26
C GLY A 69 -6.18 -13.30 -1.05
N ASN A 70 -7.16 -12.62 -1.60
CA ASN A 70 -7.04 -11.73 -2.76
C ASN A 70 -7.20 -10.27 -2.33
N ALA A 71 -6.63 -9.88 -1.17
CA ALA A 71 -6.65 -8.49 -0.75
C ALA A 71 -6.06 -7.60 -1.85
N THR A 72 -6.76 -6.54 -2.16
CA THR A 72 -6.32 -5.53 -3.13
C THR A 72 -5.39 -4.51 -2.46
N VAL A 73 -4.65 -3.77 -3.28
CA VAL A 73 -3.82 -2.67 -2.78
C VAL A 73 -4.68 -1.63 -2.02
N ALA A 74 -5.89 -1.31 -2.50
CA ALA A 74 -6.76 -0.35 -1.82
C ALA A 74 -7.16 -0.84 -0.42
N GLU A 75 -7.67 -2.07 -0.31
CA GLU A 75 -8.07 -2.67 0.97
C GLU A 75 -6.90 -2.72 1.96
N TRP A 76 -5.71 -3.10 1.48
CA TRP A 76 -4.52 -3.10 2.31
C TRP A 76 -4.12 -1.69 2.78
N MET A 77 -4.12 -0.71 1.88
CA MET A 77 -3.71 0.66 2.22
C MET A 77 -4.65 1.30 3.25
N ASP A 78 -5.95 1.05 3.15
CA ASP A 78 -6.92 1.54 4.12
C ASP A 78 -6.68 0.89 5.49
N HIS A 79 -6.58 -0.44 5.53
CA HIS A 79 -6.25 -1.17 6.75
C HIS A 79 -4.92 -0.72 7.37
N TRP A 80 -3.86 -0.59 6.56
CA TRP A 80 -2.54 -0.17 7.02
C TRP A 80 -2.55 1.22 7.65
N VAL A 81 -3.30 2.15 7.07
CA VAL A 81 -3.41 3.49 7.66
C VAL A 81 -4.18 3.44 8.99
N ASP A 82 -5.27 2.68 9.06
CA ASP A 82 -6.11 2.60 10.25
C ASP A 82 -5.41 1.88 11.41
N GLU A 83 -4.81 0.73 11.15
CA GLU A 83 -4.28 -0.16 12.19
C GLU A 83 -2.79 0.07 12.49
N VAL A 84 -2.01 0.55 11.51
CA VAL A 84 -0.56 0.68 11.67
C VAL A 84 -0.12 2.13 11.81
N ILE A 85 -0.66 3.04 11.00
CA ILE A 85 -0.18 4.43 10.96
C ILE A 85 -0.88 5.30 11.99
N GLU A 86 -2.21 5.26 12.05
CA GLU A 86 -3.00 6.13 12.92
C GLU A 86 -2.63 6.00 14.40
N PRO A 87 -2.39 4.80 14.97
CA PRO A 87 -1.98 4.66 16.36
C PRO A 87 -0.55 5.16 16.66
N ARG A 88 0.30 5.29 15.63
CA ARG A 88 1.75 5.55 15.79
C ARG A 88 2.22 6.91 15.30
N ARG A 89 1.38 7.65 14.58
CA ARG A 89 1.76 8.90 13.91
C ARG A 89 0.84 10.05 14.30
N ALA A 90 1.38 11.28 14.19
CA ALA A 90 0.60 12.48 14.42
C ALA A 90 -0.59 12.58 13.41
N PRO A 91 -1.74 13.17 13.83
CA PRO A 91 -2.94 13.26 12.99
C PRO A 91 -2.70 13.90 11.61
N ASN A 92 -1.84 14.92 11.54
CA ASN A 92 -1.50 15.57 10.26
C ASN A 92 -0.72 14.63 9.31
N THR A 93 0.15 13.77 9.84
CA THR A 93 0.87 12.77 9.05
C THR A 93 -0.10 11.73 8.50
N THR A 94 -0.99 11.19 9.35
CA THR A 94 -2.03 10.25 8.94
C THR A 94 -2.93 10.84 7.86
N LYS A 95 -3.38 12.10 8.04
CA LYS A 95 -4.17 12.82 7.03
C LYS A 95 -3.42 12.97 5.71
N SER A 96 -2.13 13.29 5.76
CA SER A 96 -1.29 13.38 4.56
C SER A 96 -1.18 12.03 3.85
N TYR A 97 -0.97 10.94 4.58
CA TYR A 97 -0.89 9.58 4.02
C TYR A 97 -2.21 9.18 3.36
N ARG A 98 -3.35 9.33 4.05
CA ARG A 98 -4.68 9.08 3.46
C ARG A 98 -4.90 9.87 2.16
N THR A 99 -4.51 11.14 2.16
CA THR A 99 -4.62 11.99 0.96
C THR A 99 -3.78 11.44 -0.19
N ARG A 100 -2.51 11.09 0.05
CA ARG A 100 -1.63 10.52 -0.99
C ARG A 100 -2.16 9.17 -1.50
N ILE A 101 -2.57 8.30 -0.61
CA ILE A 101 -3.14 6.99 -0.98
C ILE A 101 -4.36 7.19 -1.87
N ARG A 102 -5.32 8.00 -1.45
CA ARG A 102 -6.57 8.22 -2.20
C ARG A 102 -6.37 8.93 -3.54
N MET A 103 -5.47 9.91 -3.60
CA MET A 103 -5.29 10.71 -4.82
C MET A 103 -4.32 10.08 -5.81
N ASP A 104 -3.29 9.37 -5.32
CA ASP A 104 -2.16 8.96 -6.14
C ASP A 104 -2.08 7.46 -6.34
N ILE A 105 -2.34 6.64 -5.32
CA ILE A 105 -2.14 5.20 -5.35
C ILE A 105 -3.41 4.47 -5.78
N THR A 106 -4.50 4.65 -5.04
CA THR A 106 -5.76 3.92 -5.25
C THR A 106 -6.32 4.06 -6.68
N PRO A 107 -6.31 5.24 -7.32
CA PRO A 107 -6.86 5.36 -8.68
C PRO A 107 -6.06 4.61 -9.75
N VAL A 108 -4.79 4.29 -9.48
CA VAL A 108 -3.89 3.63 -10.46
C VAL A 108 -3.81 2.13 -10.22
N ILE A 109 -3.59 1.74 -8.98
CA ILE A 109 -3.29 0.33 -8.63
C ILE A 109 -4.21 -0.23 -7.54
N GLY A 110 -5.18 0.53 -7.06
CA GLY A 110 -6.03 0.12 -5.94
C GLY A 110 -6.76 -1.21 -6.16
N ALA A 111 -7.20 -1.48 -7.37
CA ALA A 111 -7.89 -2.73 -7.73
C ALA A 111 -6.93 -3.92 -7.98
N VAL A 112 -5.61 -3.70 -7.94
CA VAL A 112 -4.64 -4.76 -8.19
C VAL A 112 -4.53 -5.65 -6.93
N PRO A 113 -4.70 -6.98 -7.06
CA PRO A 113 -4.43 -7.90 -5.96
C PRO A 113 -2.96 -7.84 -5.53
N LEU A 114 -2.71 -7.88 -4.22
CA LEU A 114 -1.35 -7.76 -3.65
C LEU A 114 -0.38 -8.82 -4.20
N ASP A 115 -0.85 -10.06 -4.39
CA ASP A 115 -0.05 -11.17 -4.94
C ASP A 115 0.33 -10.97 -6.42
N ARG A 116 -0.35 -10.06 -7.12
CA ARG A 116 -0.10 -9.71 -8.53
C ARG A 116 0.61 -8.38 -8.70
N LEU A 117 0.92 -7.69 -7.61
CA LEU A 117 1.60 -6.41 -7.68
C LEU A 117 3.03 -6.56 -8.21
N ARG A 118 3.40 -5.71 -9.18
CA ARG A 118 4.71 -5.74 -9.86
C ARG A 118 5.36 -4.37 -9.82
N PRO A 119 6.70 -4.29 -9.99
CA PRO A 119 7.39 -3.01 -10.12
C PRO A 119 6.83 -2.08 -11.20
N SER A 120 6.30 -2.64 -12.30
CA SER A 120 5.66 -1.85 -13.35
C SER A 120 4.44 -1.07 -12.86
N HIS A 121 3.65 -1.65 -11.94
CA HIS A 121 2.49 -0.97 -11.35
C HIS A 121 2.93 0.22 -10.49
N VAL A 122 4.03 0.09 -9.74
CA VAL A 122 4.58 1.19 -8.95
C VAL A 122 5.08 2.32 -9.86
N ARG A 123 5.78 1.99 -10.97
CA ARG A 123 6.17 2.99 -11.97
C ARG A 123 4.98 3.71 -12.63
N MET A 124 3.84 3.04 -12.78
CA MET A 124 2.63 3.70 -13.28
C MET A 124 2.15 4.80 -12.32
N VAL A 125 2.21 4.58 -11.01
CA VAL A 125 1.88 5.59 -10.01
C VAL A 125 2.82 6.79 -10.12
N GLU A 126 4.13 6.54 -10.18
CA GLU A 126 5.15 7.59 -10.29
C GLU A 126 4.99 8.41 -11.58
N ASN A 127 4.84 7.72 -12.72
CA ASN A 127 4.65 8.36 -14.01
C ASN A 127 3.39 9.25 -14.04
N ARG A 128 2.28 8.78 -13.42
CA ARG A 128 1.06 9.59 -13.32
C ARG A 128 1.29 10.85 -12.50
N ILE A 129 2.05 10.77 -11.42
CA ILE A 129 2.37 11.95 -10.60
C ILE A 129 3.23 12.94 -11.38
N LEU A 130 4.27 12.46 -12.07
CA LEU A 130 5.24 13.32 -12.76
C LEU A 130 4.73 13.91 -14.06
N ARG A 131 3.86 13.19 -14.80
CA ARG A 131 3.40 13.59 -16.13
C ARG A 131 1.94 14.05 -16.16
N GLY A 132 1.21 13.87 -15.05
CA GLY A 132 -0.25 13.93 -15.07
C GLY A 132 -0.86 12.74 -15.81
N ASP A 133 -2.17 12.65 -15.86
CA ASP A 133 -2.83 11.57 -16.59
C ASP A 133 -3.62 12.04 -17.83
N GLY A 134 -3.65 13.31 -18.13
CA GLY A 134 -4.27 13.88 -19.32
C GLY A 134 -5.76 13.50 -19.55
N ARG A 135 -6.26 12.49 -18.85
CA ARG A 135 -7.62 11.93 -18.99
C ARG A 135 -8.55 12.36 -17.85
N THR A 136 -8.02 12.52 -16.64
CA THR A 136 -8.78 12.92 -15.44
C THR A 136 -8.48 14.35 -14.99
N GLY A 137 -7.71 15.12 -15.79
CA GLY A 137 -7.35 16.51 -15.46
C GLY A 137 -6.37 16.62 -14.28
N THR A 138 -5.60 15.56 -14.01
CA THR A 138 -4.55 15.62 -12.99
C THR A 138 -3.30 16.24 -13.60
N ASP A 139 -2.95 17.45 -13.18
CA ASP A 139 -1.74 18.14 -13.62
C ASP A 139 -0.47 17.44 -13.12
N PRO A 140 0.64 17.57 -13.86
CA PRO A 140 1.96 17.13 -13.41
C PRO A 140 2.31 17.74 -12.06
N ARG A 141 2.88 16.91 -11.18
CA ARG A 141 3.31 17.34 -9.84
C ARG A 141 4.81 17.11 -9.65
N SER A 142 5.34 17.71 -8.59
CA SER A 142 6.78 17.72 -8.34
C SER A 142 7.36 16.32 -8.06
N ALA A 143 8.65 16.15 -8.33
CA ALA A 143 9.40 14.95 -7.96
C ALA A 143 9.37 14.70 -6.43
N ALA A 144 9.27 15.75 -5.61
CA ALA A 144 9.12 15.62 -4.16
C ALA A 144 7.79 14.91 -3.81
N THR A 145 6.70 15.20 -4.53
CA THR A 145 5.41 14.51 -4.36
C THR A 145 5.54 13.03 -4.75
N ALA A 146 6.20 12.73 -5.86
CA ALA A 146 6.43 11.36 -6.31
C ALA A 146 7.26 10.57 -5.28
N ARG A 147 8.31 11.16 -4.71
CA ARG A 147 9.12 10.56 -3.65
C ARG A 147 8.32 10.26 -2.39
N LEU A 148 7.52 11.23 -1.93
CA LEU A 148 6.68 11.03 -0.75
C LEU A 148 5.70 9.88 -0.97
N THR A 149 5.02 9.85 -2.11
CA THR A 149 4.06 8.79 -2.45
C THR A 149 4.76 7.44 -2.58
N HIS A 150 5.94 7.40 -3.21
CA HIS A 150 6.76 6.20 -3.30
C HIS A 150 7.18 5.70 -1.91
N SER A 151 7.62 6.59 -1.02
CA SER A 151 8.01 6.24 0.35
C SER A 151 6.85 5.62 1.13
N ILE A 152 5.65 6.20 1.02
CA ILE A 152 4.44 5.65 1.63
C ILE A 152 4.16 4.25 1.08
N LEU A 153 4.14 4.08 -0.24
CA LEU A 153 3.90 2.79 -0.88
C LEU A 153 4.96 1.74 -0.51
N LYS A 154 6.23 2.12 -0.52
CA LYS A 154 7.34 1.25 -0.13
C LYS A 154 7.24 0.79 1.31
N THR A 155 6.88 1.68 2.24
CA THR A 155 6.71 1.34 3.66
C THR A 155 5.52 0.40 3.84
N ALA A 156 4.36 0.73 3.28
CA ALA A 156 3.16 -0.10 3.38
C ALA A 156 3.37 -1.50 2.80
N LEU A 157 4.07 -1.61 1.66
CA LEU A 157 4.40 -2.90 1.06
C LEU A 157 5.52 -3.64 1.82
N GLY A 158 6.36 -2.93 2.56
CA GLY A 158 7.31 -3.53 3.50
C GLY A 158 6.58 -4.22 4.65
N ASP A 159 5.58 -3.56 5.23
CA ASP A 159 4.74 -4.13 6.27
C ASP A 159 3.90 -5.31 5.72
N THR A 160 3.36 -5.18 4.49
CA THR A 160 2.68 -6.30 3.78
C THR A 160 3.57 -7.54 3.69
N MET A 161 4.86 -7.33 3.40
CA MET A 161 5.84 -8.42 3.31
C MET A 161 6.16 -8.98 4.70
N ALA A 162 6.29 -8.15 5.72
CA ALA A 162 6.53 -8.57 7.10
C ALA A 162 5.37 -9.43 7.63
N GLU A 163 4.14 -9.13 7.20
CA GLU A 163 2.95 -9.91 7.53
C GLU A 163 2.74 -11.15 6.64
N GLY A 164 3.66 -11.42 5.71
CA GLY A 164 3.63 -12.60 4.87
C GLY A 164 2.55 -12.61 3.77
N LEU A 165 1.95 -11.47 3.46
CA LEU A 165 0.95 -11.34 2.41
C LEU A 165 1.55 -11.29 1.00
N ILE A 166 2.80 -10.82 0.89
CA ILE A 166 3.61 -10.85 -0.34
C ILE A 166 5.00 -11.37 -0.03
N ASP A 167 5.64 -12.01 -1.01
CA ASP A 167 6.99 -12.60 -0.84
C ASP A 167 8.11 -11.56 -1.03
N ARG A 168 7.82 -10.44 -1.68
CA ARG A 168 8.79 -9.37 -1.99
C ARG A 168 8.09 -8.03 -2.11
N ASN A 169 8.81 -6.96 -1.76
CA ASN A 169 8.32 -5.59 -1.93
C ASN A 169 8.66 -5.07 -3.33
N PRO A 170 7.67 -4.90 -4.24
CA PRO A 170 7.94 -4.43 -5.60
C PRO A 170 8.37 -2.97 -5.67
N ALA A 171 8.08 -2.15 -4.65
CA ALA A 171 8.52 -0.76 -4.60
C ALA A 171 10.00 -0.61 -4.19
N ALA A 172 10.58 -1.61 -3.51
CA ALA A 172 11.97 -1.54 -3.08
C ALA A 172 12.98 -1.51 -4.26
N LEU A 173 12.58 -2.03 -5.41
CA LEU A 173 13.44 -2.14 -6.61
C LEU A 173 13.42 -0.90 -7.51
N ILE A 174 12.66 0.13 -7.13
CA ILE A 174 12.45 1.32 -7.96
C ILE A 174 13.21 2.49 -7.36
N VAL A 175 13.97 3.15 -8.20
CA VAL A 175 14.66 4.40 -7.88
C VAL A 175 13.82 5.55 -8.40
N VAL A 176 13.36 6.40 -7.49
CA VAL A 176 12.61 7.61 -7.83
C VAL A 176 13.60 8.68 -8.27
N PRO A 177 13.32 9.46 -9.33
CA PRO A 177 14.18 10.55 -9.79
C PRO A 177 14.55 11.49 -8.64
N GLU A 178 15.80 11.89 -8.59
CA GLU A 178 16.25 12.90 -7.63
C GLU A 178 15.62 14.25 -7.94
N THR A 179 15.27 14.97 -6.89
CA THR A 179 14.84 16.35 -7.01
C THR A 179 16.11 17.18 -7.02
N GLU A 180 16.34 17.95 -8.06
CA GLU A 180 17.40 18.95 -8.02
C GLU A 180 17.13 19.89 -6.83
N PRO A 181 18.14 20.16 -6.00
CA PRO A 181 17.99 21.09 -4.91
C PRO A 181 17.65 22.47 -5.50
N VAL A 182 16.46 22.97 -5.18
CA VAL A 182 16.12 24.34 -5.52
C VAL A 182 16.94 25.26 -4.62
N GLU A 183 17.79 26.06 -5.23
CA GLU A 183 18.54 27.09 -4.50
C GLU A 183 17.53 28.09 -3.91
N ILE A 184 17.41 28.08 -2.59
CA ILE A 184 16.51 28.98 -1.87
C ILE A 184 17.21 30.34 -1.80
N ALA A 185 16.66 31.33 -2.53
CA ALA A 185 17.12 32.70 -2.43
C ALA A 185 16.84 33.23 -1.00
N ILE A 186 17.91 33.45 -0.26
CA ILE A 186 17.82 34.02 1.08
C ILE A 186 17.72 35.55 0.93
N LEU A 187 16.71 36.14 1.57
CA LEU A 187 16.53 37.57 1.58
C LEU A 187 17.66 38.25 2.40
N THR A 188 18.27 39.26 1.83
CA THR A 188 19.15 40.13 2.59
C THR A 188 18.35 40.93 3.63
N THR A 189 18.99 41.41 4.69
CA THR A 189 18.36 42.25 5.72
C THR A 189 17.61 43.45 5.13
N GLY A 190 18.19 44.09 4.09
CA GLY A 190 17.55 45.21 3.41
C GLY A 190 16.30 44.81 2.63
N GLN A 191 16.31 43.65 1.97
CA GLN A 191 15.15 43.12 1.27
C GLN A 191 14.05 42.70 2.24
N ALA A 192 14.40 42.12 3.37
CA ALA A 192 13.49 41.77 4.45
C ALA A 192 12.81 43.01 5.04
N ALA A 193 13.58 44.04 5.34
CA ALA A 193 13.05 45.31 5.84
C ALA A 193 12.09 45.97 4.86
N ARG A 194 12.42 45.93 3.55
CA ARG A 194 11.56 46.46 2.48
C ARG A 194 10.26 45.65 2.32
N LEU A 195 10.34 44.31 2.40
CA LEU A 195 9.15 43.45 2.37
C LEU A 195 8.19 43.81 3.53
N ILE A 196 8.72 43.92 4.73
CA ILE A 196 7.95 44.29 5.93
C ILE A 196 7.31 45.68 5.80
N ALA A 197 8.05 46.63 5.23
CA ALA A 197 7.52 48.01 5.03
C ALA A 197 6.41 48.09 4.00
N LEU A 198 6.43 47.21 2.98
CA LEU A 198 5.44 47.15 1.93
C LEU A 198 4.17 46.36 2.31
N GLU A 199 4.20 45.61 3.42
CA GLU A 199 3.05 44.85 3.88
C GLU A 199 1.96 45.76 4.39
N PRO A 200 0.77 45.84 3.74
CA PRO A 200 -0.28 46.75 4.15
C PRO A 200 -0.99 46.34 5.43
N ASP A 201 -1.09 45.03 5.69
CA ASP A 201 -1.77 44.47 6.85
C ASP A 201 -0.84 44.48 8.07
N THR A 202 -1.25 45.21 9.13
CA THR A 202 -0.48 45.32 10.37
C THR A 202 -0.23 43.99 11.04
N LYS A 203 -1.17 43.03 10.97
CA LYS A 203 -1.04 41.69 11.53
C LYS A 203 0.07 40.92 10.87
N TRP A 204 0.08 40.87 9.53
CA TRP A 204 1.12 40.21 8.77
C TRP A 204 2.47 40.89 8.91
N ARG A 205 2.50 42.23 8.99
CA ARG A 205 3.72 43.00 9.25
C ARG A 205 4.38 42.61 10.57
N LEU A 206 3.58 42.41 11.64
CA LEU A 206 4.08 41.96 12.94
C LEU A 206 4.59 40.51 12.85
N ILE A 207 3.88 39.63 12.15
CA ILE A 207 4.30 38.24 11.96
C ILE A 207 5.64 38.16 11.19
N TRP A 208 5.79 38.92 10.12
CA TRP A 208 7.05 38.98 9.37
C TRP A 208 8.19 39.53 10.20
N ARG A 209 7.97 40.57 10.98
CA ARG A 209 8.99 41.09 11.91
C ARG A 209 9.42 40.02 12.91
N LEU A 210 8.48 39.33 13.52
CA LEU A 210 8.78 38.28 14.48
C LEU A 210 9.62 37.18 13.86
N LEU A 211 9.22 36.68 12.68
CA LEU A 211 9.94 35.63 11.96
C LEU A 211 11.37 36.04 11.59
N PHE A 212 11.59 37.30 11.17
CA PHE A 212 12.95 37.76 10.85
C PHE A 212 13.83 38.04 12.07
N ILE A 213 13.26 38.26 13.24
CA ILE A 213 14.02 38.46 14.49
C ILE A 213 14.36 37.14 15.17
N THR A 214 13.47 36.18 15.10
CA THR A 214 13.62 34.90 15.81
C THR A 214 14.27 33.78 14.98
N GLY A 215 14.44 33.94 13.66
CA GLY A 215 14.98 32.93 12.73
C GLY A 215 13.92 31.97 12.27
#